data_14875d24e4d76ccf23859e2d76191e6c
#
_entry.id   14875d24e4d76ccf23859e2d76191e6c
#
_cell.length_a   1.000
_cell.length_b   1.000
_cell.length_c   1.000
_cell.angle_alpha   90.00
_cell.angle_beta   90.00
_cell.angle_gamma   90.00
#
_symmetry.space_group_name_H-M   'P 1'
#
loop_
_entity.id
_entity.type
_entity.pdbx_description
1 polymer ?
#
loop_
_entity_poly.entity_id
_entity_poly.type
_entity_poly.pdbx_seq_one_letter_code
_entity_poly.pdbx_strand_id
1 'polypeptide(L)'
;MLRGDESVPEVKDKIVKADSRNEIYNFLRNQILSLAIEPGEMLSENSLSSQMSVSRALVRDALARLTEEGYIVVYPQRGTVVTMIDPERIKQSVHTHIVLEQAVIEEVCRQGLTPEQKALLEESLEKQKEVKGDSDVLELLAADRHMRYLLSTFCGKEHIWDYFRTLDCDMMRVNYLQYSTFNFKVYMSSLTRWEHTQVETRLLLDNI
;
A
#
# COMPACT_ATOMS: atom_id res chain seq x y z
N MET A 1 8.26 36.46 10.26
CA MET A 1 7.85 36.10 11.65
C MET A 1 6.63 35.21 11.48
N LEU A 2 6.86 33.93 11.17
CA LEU A 2 5.83 32.91 10.99
C LEU A 2 5.79 32.10 12.29
N ARG A 3 4.82 32.40 13.14
CA ARG A 3 4.43 31.52 14.23
C ARG A 3 3.54 30.45 13.59
N GLY A 4 4.13 29.31 13.24
CA GLY A 4 3.39 28.13 12.92
C GLY A 4 2.88 27.53 14.23
N ASP A 5 1.59 27.44 14.35
CA ASP A 5 0.94 26.49 15.22
C ASP A 5 1.22 25.11 14.60
N GLU A 6 2.29 24.47 15.06
CA GLU A 6 2.65 23.12 14.64
C GLU A 6 1.65 22.14 15.28
N SER A 7 0.48 22.02 14.68
CA SER A 7 -0.43 20.93 15.02
C SER A 7 0.23 19.62 14.58
N VAL A 8 0.81 18.93 15.54
CA VAL A 8 1.31 17.57 15.31
C VAL A 8 0.12 16.69 14.96
N PRO A 9 0.18 15.92 13.87
CA PRO A 9 -0.94 15.07 13.45
C PRO A 9 -1.37 14.17 14.60
N GLU A 10 -2.66 14.20 14.91
CA GLU A 10 -3.25 13.31 15.89
C GLU A 10 -3.51 11.97 15.22
N VAL A 11 -2.84 10.94 15.71
CA VAL A 11 -3.05 9.57 15.24
C VAL A 11 -4.47 9.15 15.63
N LYS A 12 -5.36 9.02 14.63
CA LYS A 12 -6.81 8.85 14.84
C LYS A 12 -7.21 7.55 15.52
N ASP A 13 -6.39 6.51 15.40
CA ASP A 13 -6.65 5.22 16.03
C ASP A 13 -5.64 4.93 17.13
N LYS A 14 -6.12 4.62 18.34
CA LYS A 14 -5.25 4.21 19.43
C LYS A 14 -4.69 2.82 19.12
N ILE A 15 -3.39 2.71 18.92
CA ILE A 15 -2.74 1.40 18.95
C ILE A 15 -2.86 0.86 20.37
N VAL A 16 -3.60 -0.22 20.51
CA VAL A 16 -3.62 -1.01 21.72
C VAL A 16 -2.37 -1.90 21.67
N LYS A 17 -1.26 -1.43 22.28
CA LYS A 17 0.01 -2.15 22.42
C LYS A 17 0.56 -2.76 21.14
N ALA A 18 1.19 -1.94 20.31
CA ALA A 18 2.06 -2.45 19.25
C ALA A 18 3.36 -2.98 19.88
N ASP A 19 3.48 -4.28 20.02
CA ASP A 19 4.65 -4.92 20.62
C ASP A 19 5.75 -5.23 19.59
N SER A 20 5.48 -5.06 18.30
CA SER A 20 6.44 -5.41 17.23
C SER A 20 6.78 -4.24 16.30
N ARG A 21 8.01 -4.26 15.76
CA ARG A 21 8.48 -3.31 14.75
C ARG A 21 7.57 -3.26 13.51
N ASN A 22 7.04 -4.41 13.11
CA ASN A 22 6.17 -4.52 11.94
C ASN A 22 4.79 -3.90 12.18
N GLU A 23 4.25 -4.00 13.38
CA GLU A 23 2.96 -3.40 13.72
C GLU A 23 3.01 -1.88 13.67
N ILE A 24 4.07 -1.28 14.24
CA ILE A 24 4.26 0.18 14.23
C ILE A 24 4.42 0.68 12.78
N TYR A 25 5.27 0.01 12.00
CA TYR A 25 5.44 0.33 10.59
C TYR A 25 4.12 0.22 9.81
N ASN A 26 3.41 -0.89 9.94
CA ASN A 26 2.14 -1.11 9.23
C ASN A 26 1.09 -0.08 9.64
N PHE A 27 1.01 0.25 10.93
CA PHE A 27 0.11 1.26 11.41
C PHE A 27 0.41 2.64 10.80
N LEU A 28 1.64 3.13 10.89
CA LEU A 28 2.03 4.43 10.33
C LEU A 28 1.86 4.46 8.80
N ARG A 29 2.22 3.36 8.14
CA ARG A 29 1.99 3.22 6.70
C ARG A 29 0.52 3.32 6.35
N ASN A 30 -0.35 2.65 7.09
CA ASN A 30 -1.80 2.69 6.87
C ASN A 30 -2.38 4.08 7.13
N GLN A 31 -1.91 4.81 8.14
CA GLN A 31 -2.32 6.20 8.38
C GLN A 31 -1.91 7.13 7.23
N ILE A 32 -0.75 6.93 6.62
CA ILE A 32 -0.31 7.71 5.45
C ILE A 32 -1.07 7.27 4.19
N LEU A 33 -1.32 5.98 3.99
CA LEU A 33 -2.08 5.47 2.85
C LEU A 33 -3.53 5.96 2.87
N SER A 34 -4.16 5.95 4.04
CA SER A 34 -5.54 6.41 4.22
C SER A 34 -5.66 7.94 4.26
N LEU A 35 -4.54 8.67 4.13
CA LEU A 35 -4.47 10.12 4.26
C LEU A 35 -4.97 10.64 5.62
N ALA A 36 -5.02 9.80 6.64
CA ALA A 36 -5.25 10.21 8.02
C ALA A 36 -4.08 11.05 8.55
N ILE A 37 -2.86 10.77 8.04
CA ILE A 37 -1.71 11.68 8.07
C ILE A 37 -1.54 12.21 6.65
N GLU A 38 -1.72 13.52 6.48
CA GLU A 38 -1.81 14.14 5.16
C GLU A 38 -0.43 14.35 4.49
N PRO A 39 -0.37 14.40 3.14
CA PRO A 39 0.84 14.83 2.45
C PRO A 39 1.30 16.21 2.90
N GLY A 40 2.59 16.36 3.19
CA GLY A 40 3.17 17.60 3.70
C GLY A 40 3.18 17.71 5.23
N GLU A 41 2.50 16.84 5.96
CA GLU A 41 2.53 16.85 7.43
C GLU A 41 3.91 16.46 7.97
N MET A 42 4.27 17.11 9.08
CA MET A 42 5.53 16.84 9.80
C MET A 42 5.34 15.75 10.84
N LEU A 43 6.23 14.77 10.83
CA LEU A 43 6.27 13.67 11.79
C LEU A 43 7.35 13.91 12.85
N SER A 44 6.97 13.75 14.11
CA SER A 44 7.89 13.85 15.24
C SER A 44 8.06 12.49 15.93
N GLU A 45 9.30 11.96 15.98
CA GLU A 45 9.60 10.72 16.70
C GLU A 45 9.11 10.76 18.14
N ASN A 46 9.25 11.90 18.79
CA ASN A 46 8.86 12.08 20.21
C ASN A 46 7.33 12.02 20.36
N SER A 47 6.62 12.72 19.49
CA SER A 47 5.16 12.75 19.54
C SER A 47 4.58 11.38 19.21
N LEU A 48 5.03 10.73 18.13
CA LEU A 48 4.60 9.39 17.76
C LEU A 48 4.88 8.35 18.85
N SER A 49 6.08 8.39 19.45
CA SER A 49 6.45 7.52 20.57
C SER A 49 5.49 7.69 21.76
N SER A 50 5.13 8.93 22.10
CA SER A 50 4.21 9.23 23.18
C SER A 50 2.77 8.81 22.88
N GLN A 51 2.27 9.13 21.66
CA GLN A 51 0.89 8.80 21.25
C GLN A 51 0.66 7.29 21.16
N MET A 52 1.66 6.56 20.65
CA MET A 52 1.60 5.11 20.46
C MET A 52 2.04 4.33 21.71
N SER A 53 2.58 5.00 22.72
CA SER A 53 3.12 4.37 23.94
C SER A 53 4.22 3.33 23.65
N VAL A 54 5.09 3.60 22.67
CA VAL A 54 6.19 2.73 22.23
C VAL A 54 7.55 3.44 22.36
N SER A 55 8.65 2.70 22.27
CA SER A 55 9.98 3.29 22.31
C SER A 55 10.30 4.13 21.07
N ARG A 56 11.12 5.19 21.22
CA ARG A 56 11.60 6.00 20.09
C ARG A 56 12.40 5.19 19.06
N ALA A 57 13.11 4.16 19.52
CA ALA A 57 13.87 3.29 18.62
C ALA A 57 12.95 2.56 17.65
N LEU A 58 11.83 2.05 18.10
CA LEU A 58 10.82 1.38 17.26
C LEU A 58 10.18 2.35 16.26
N VAL A 59 9.86 3.58 16.70
CA VAL A 59 9.34 4.63 15.80
C VAL A 59 10.38 4.97 14.74
N ARG A 60 11.64 5.15 15.12
CA ARG A 60 12.74 5.46 14.19
C ARG A 60 12.93 4.36 13.13
N ASP A 61 12.90 3.09 13.54
CA ASP A 61 12.98 1.95 12.63
C ASP A 61 11.82 1.97 11.61
N ALA A 62 10.61 2.26 12.07
CA ALA A 62 9.44 2.36 11.21
C ALA A 62 9.55 3.54 10.22
N LEU A 63 10.00 4.72 10.69
CA LEU A 63 10.22 5.90 9.85
C LEU A 63 11.34 5.66 8.83
N ALA A 64 12.41 4.94 9.18
CA ALA A 64 13.46 4.58 8.24
C ALA A 64 12.91 3.75 7.07
N ARG A 65 12.10 2.73 7.34
CA ARG A 65 11.45 1.92 6.29
C ARG A 65 10.50 2.74 5.42
N LEU A 66 9.70 3.63 6.03
CA LEU A 66 8.81 4.53 5.28
C LEU A 66 9.58 5.52 4.40
N THR A 67 10.81 5.91 4.81
CA THR A 67 11.72 6.74 4.00
C THR A 67 12.23 5.94 2.79
N GLU A 68 12.66 4.70 2.99
CA GLU A 68 13.11 3.80 1.91
C GLU A 68 12.01 3.53 0.87
N GLU A 69 10.75 3.43 1.31
CA GLU A 69 9.59 3.24 0.45
C GLU A 69 9.04 4.57 -0.14
N GLY A 70 9.62 5.72 0.20
CA GLY A 70 9.26 7.02 -0.37
C GLY A 70 7.98 7.66 0.21
N TYR A 71 7.41 7.11 1.28
CA TYR A 71 6.25 7.71 1.95
C TYR A 71 6.59 8.99 2.71
N ILE A 72 7.81 9.09 3.20
CA ILE A 72 8.31 10.24 3.95
C ILE A 72 9.70 10.64 3.46
N VAL A 73 10.07 11.87 3.74
CA VAL A 73 11.40 12.42 3.48
C VAL A 73 11.95 13.11 4.71
N VAL A 74 13.22 12.88 5.00
CA VAL A 74 13.91 13.51 6.12
C VAL A 74 14.69 14.73 5.60
N TYR A 75 14.30 15.91 6.05
CA TYR A 75 15.04 17.15 5.77
C TYR A 75 15.99 17.45 6.93
N PRO A 76 17.32 17.53 6.70
CA PRO A 76 18.26 17.89 7.75
C PRO A 76 17.85 19.19 8.45
N GLN A 77 17.80 19.17 9.77
CA GLN A 77 17.42 20.29 10.65
C GLN A 77 15.98 20.82 10.51
N ARG A 78 15.16 20.21 9.62
CA ARG A 78 13.77 20.62 9.39
C ARG A 78 12.75 19.56 9.80
N GLY A 79 13.17 18.30 9.97
CA GLY A 79 12.32 17.21 10.41
C GLY A 79 11.94 16.22 9.30
N THR A 80 11.06 15.31 9.65
CA THR A 80 10.53 14.27 8.77
C THR A 80 9.16 14.70 8.26
N VAL A 81 8.91 14.62 6.95
CA VAL A 81 7.69 15.11 6.30
C VAL A 81 7.11 14.01 5.41
N VAL A 82 5.79 13.86 5.43
CA VAL A 82 5.07 12.99 4.48
C VAL A 82 5.19 13.55 3.07
N THR A 83 5.59 12.73 2.11
CA THR A 83 5.81 13.17 0.72
C THR A 83 4.49 13.59 0.07
N MET A 84 4.57 14.64 -0.76
CA MET A 84 3.46 15.02 -1.64
C MET A 84 3.18 13.91 -2.66
N ILE A 85 1.93 13.79 -3.07
CA ILE A 85 1.54 12.90 -4.18
C ILE A 85 1.95 13.57 -5.50
N ASP A 86 2.81 12.92 -6.27
CA ASP A 86 3.35 13.46 -7.52
C ASP A 86 2.71 12.77 -8.73
N PRO A 87 1.85 13.49 -9.52
CA PRO A 87 1.20 12.94 -10.69
C PRO A 87 2.17 12.42 -11.77
N GLU A 88 3.32 13.06 -11.95
CA GLU A 88 4.30 12.62 -12.94
C GLU A 88 5.00 11.33 -12.49
N ARG A 89 5.30 11.21 -11.21
CA ARG A 89 5.83 9.96 -10.64
C ARG A 89 4.80 8.82 -10.76
N ILE A 90 3.51 9.10 -10.54
CA ILE A 90 2.44 8.11 -10.73
C ILE A 90 2.42 7.58 -12.17
N LYS A 91 2.47 8.45 -13.17
CA LYS A 91 2.48 8.03 -14.59
C LYS A 91 3.65 7.11 -14.90
N GLN A 92 4.84 7.44 -14.41
CA GLN A 92 6.05 6.63 -14.59
C GLN A 92 5.94 5.30 -13.85
N SER A 93 5.44 5.31 -12.61
CA SER A 93 5.21 4.10 -11.82
C SER A 93 4.20 3.17 -12.50
N VAL A 94 3.06 3.68 -12.97
CA VAL A 94 2.06 2.88 -13.71
C VAL A 94 2.67 2.23 -14.94
N HIS A 95 3.44 2.99 -15.74
CA HIS A 95 4.12 2.42 -16.91
C HIS A 95 5.08 1.28 -16.53
N THR A 96 5.90 1.50 -15.50
CA THR A 96 6.84 0.48 -15.01
C THR A 96 6.11 -0.76 -14.48
N HIS A 97 5.02 -0.56 -13.73
CA HIS A 97 4.18 -1.66 -13.26
C HIS A 97 3.65 -2.51 -14.41
N ILE A 98 3.06 -1.89 -15.43
CA ILE A 98 2.53 -2.61 -16.60
C ILE A 98 3.61 -3.49 -17.22
N VAL A 99 4.79 -2.95 -17.47
CA VAL A 99 5.89 -3.69 -18.12
C VAL A 99 6.37 -4.86 -17.26
N LEU A 100 6.57 -4.63 -15.96
CA LEU A 100 7.06 -5.67 -15.06
C LEU A 100 6.00 -6.74 -14.78
N GLU A 101 4.74 -6.36 -14.62
CA GLU A 101 3.64 -7.30 -14.42
C GLU A 101 3.42 -8.17 -15.65
N GLN A 102 3.46 -7.61 -16.85
CA GLN A 102 3.38 -8.39 -18.09
C GLN A 102 4.49 -9.45 -18.14
N ALA A 103 5.73 -9.07 -17.83
CA ALA A 103 6.85 -10.01 -17.80
C ALA A 103 6.70 -11.12 -16.74
N VAL A 104 6.10 -10.82 -15.59
CA VAL A 104 5.79 -11.81 -14.55
C VAL A 104 4.69 -12.76 -15.04
N ILE A 105 3.59 -12.22 -15.57
CA ILE A 105 2.44 -13.00 -16.05
C ILE A 105 2.84 -13.91 -17.21
N GLU A 106 3.59 -13.41 -18.20
CA GLU A 106 4.10 -14.21 -19.32
C GLU A 106 4.94 -15.39 -18.82
N GLU A 107 5.79 -15.16 -17.82
CA GLU A 107 6.61 -16.21 -17.25
C GLU A 107 5.80 -17.26 -16.46
N VAL A 108 4.82 -16.81 -15.67
CA VAL A 108 3.88 -17.71 -14.96
C VAL A 108 3.09 -18.54 -15.95
N CYS A 109 2.57 -17.94 -17.04
CA CYS A 109 1.85 -18.67 -18.10
C CYS A 109 2.76 -19.70 -18.80
N ARG A 110 4.02 -19.35 -19.05
CA ARG A 110 4.99 -20.25 -19.70
C ARG A 110 5.36 -21.46 -18.85
N GLN A 111 5.49 -21.27 -17.53
CA GLN A 111 5.85 -22.32 -16.61
C GLN A 111 4.65 -23.17 -16.17
N GLY A 112 3.45 -22.58 -16.17
CA GLY A 112 2.27 -23.11 -15.51
C GLY A 112 2.35 -22.98 -14.00
N LEU A 113 1.24 -23.23 -13.33
CA LEU A 113 1.13 -23.23 -11.86
C LEU A 113 0.92 -24.65 -11.34
N THR A 114 1.55 -24.98 -10.21
CA THR A 114 1.21 -26.20 -9.48
C THR A 114 -0.18 -26.07 -8.83
N PRO A 115 -0.85 -27.19 -8.50
CA PRO A 115 -2.13 -27.14 -7.78
C PRO A 115 -2.07 -26.33 -6.46
N GLU A 116 -0.95 -26.43 -5.74
CA GLU A 116 -0.71 -25.70 -4.49
C GLU A 116 -0.59 -24.18 -4.74
N GLN A 117 0.11 -23.77 -5.80
CA GLN A 117 0.24 -22.38 -6.18
C GLN A 117 -1.11 -21.78 -6.62
N LYS A 118 -1.90 -22.54 -7.40
CA LYS A 118 -3.28 -22.15 -7.74
C LYS A 118 -4.15 -21.95 -6.51
N ALA A 119 -4.09 -22.89 -5.57
CA ALA A 119 -4.86 -22.79 -4.32
C ALA A 119 -4.50 -21.53 -3.51
N LEU A 120 -3.22 -21.13 -3.45
CA LEU A 120 -2.78 -19.90 -2.79
C LEU A 120 -3.33 -18.63 -3.49
N LEU A 121 -3.37 -18.61 -4.83
CA LEU A 121 -3.97 -17.49 -5.57
C LEU A 121 -5.48 -17.44 -5.38
N GLU A 122 -6.15 -18.58 -5.39
CA GLU A 122 -7.59 -18.66 -5.12
C GLU A 122 -7.93 -18.18 -3.69
N GLU A 123 -7.13 -18.57 -2.69
CA GLU A 123 -7.28 -18.04 -1.32
C GLU A 123 -7.12 -16.51 -1.28
N SER A 124 -6.11 -15.97 -1.99
CA SER A 124 -5.91 -14.52 -2.09
C SER A 124 -7.09 -13.81 -2.75
N LEU A 125 -7.68 -14.43 -3.78
CA LEU A 125 -8.87 -13.89 -4.46
C LEU A 125 -10.11 -13.94 -3.55
N GLU A 126 -10.31 -15.02 -2.79
CA GLU A 126 -11.44 -15.10 -1.84
C GLU A 126 -11.33 -14.01 -0.75
N LYS A 127 -10.10 -13.76 -0.23
CA LYS A 127 -9.88 -12.64 0.71
C LYS A 127 -10.27 -11.28 0.11
N GLN A 128 -10.01 -11.05 -1.18
CA GLN A 128 -10.46 -9.83 -1.84
C GLN A 128 -12.00 -9.73 -1.93
N LYS A 129 -12.69 -10.86 -2.07
CA LYS A 129 -14.18 -10.90 -2.11
C LYS A 129 -14.83 -10.68 -0.75
N GLU A 130 -14.15 -11.00 0.33
CA GLU A 130 -14.66 -10.82 1.69
C GLU A 130 -14.72 -9.34 2.09
N VAL A 131 -13.95 -8.49 1.43
CA VAL A 131 -13.94 -7.03 1.64
C VAL A 131 -15.29 -6.44 1.22
N LYS A 132 -16.03 -5.87 2.17
CA LYS A 132 -17.41 -5.39 1.96
C LYS A 132 -17.55 -3.89 2.25
N GLY A 133 -16.91 -3.05 1.46
CA GLY A 133 -17.18 -1.61 1.53
C GLY A 133 -15.98 -0.73 1.80
N ASP A 134 -16.27 0.56 1.97
CA ASP A 134 -15.26 1.62 2.04
C ASP A 134 -14.36 1.52 3.29
N SER A 135 -14.81 0.86 4.36
CA SER A 135 -14.02 0.65 5.59
C SER A 135 -12.83 -0.28 5.42
N ASP A 136 -12.87 -1.15 4.40
CA ASP A 136 -11.93 -2.27 4.26
C ASP A 136 -10.98 -2.08 3.07
N VAL A 137 -10.89 -0.85 2.54
CA VAL A 137 -10.05 -0.53 1.36
C VAL A 137 -8.58 -0.89 1.58
N LEU A 138 -8.06 -0.70 2.80
CA LEU A 138 -6.67 -1.08 3.09
C LEU A 138 -6.45 -2.60 3.02
N GLU A 139 -7.44 -3.39 3.42
CA GLU A 139 -7.39 -4.86 3.33
C GLU A 139 -7.45 -5.32 1.88
N LEU A 140 -8.30 -4.68 1.06
CA LEU A 140 -8.35 -4.94 -0.38
C LEU A 140 -7.01 -4.65 -1.05
N LEU A 141 -6.42 -3.49 -0.79
CA LEU A 141 -5.11 -3.13 -1.34
C LEU A 141 -4.00 -4.07 -0.87
N ALA A 142 -4.07 -4.55 0.36
CA ALA A 142 -3.12 -5.52 0.90
C ALA A 142 -3.27 -6.90 0.23
N ALA A 143 -4.50 -7.36 -0.01
CA ALA A 143 -4.78 -8.63 -0.67
C ALA A 143 -4.39 -8.62 -2.15
N ASP A 144 -4.68 -7.53 -2.90
CA ASP A 144 -4.23 -7.34 -4.28
C ASP A 144 -2.70 -7.37 -4.37
N ARG A 145 -2.05 -6.64 -3.49
CA ARG A 145 -0.59 -6.61 -3.41
C ARG A 145 0.01 -7.98 -3.07
N HIS A 146 -0.61 -8.74 -2.18
CA HIS A 146 -0.16 -10.08 -1.83
C HIS A 146 -0.24 -11.04 -3.02
N MET A 147 -1.31 -10.98 -3.81
CA MET A 147 -1.45 -11.78 -5.02
C MET A 147 -0.32 -11.51 -6.03
N ARG A 148 0.04 -10.25 -6.28
CA ARG A 148 1.15 -9.86 -7.16
C ARG A 148 2.49 -10.37 -6.65
N TYR A 149 2.70 -10.34 -5.33
CA TYR A 149 3.86 -10.93 -4.67
C TYR A 149 3.94 -12.44 -4.93
N LEU A 150 2.84 -13.17 -4.78
CA LEU A 150 2.78 -14.61 -5.04
C LEU A 150 3.14 -14.92 -6.49
N LEU A 151 2.57 -14.21 -7.46
CA LEU A 151 2.89 -14.38 -8.88
C LEU A 151 4.39 -14.18 -9.16
N SER A 152 4.98 -13.12 -8.61
CA SER A 152 6.41 -12.86 -8.74
C SER A 152 7.27 -13.97 -8.12
N THR A 153 6.87 -14.48 -6.97
CA THR A 153 7.58 -15.57 -6.26
C THR A 153 7.48 -16.88 -7.04
N PHE A 154 6.31 -17.20 -7.59
CA PHE A 154 6.09 -18.46 -8.30
C PHE A 154 6.94 -18.60 -9.56
N CYS A 155 7.34 -17.50 -10.17
CA CYS A 155 8.25 -17.52 -11.32
C CYS A 155 9.71 -17.16 -10.97
N GLY A 156 10.09 -17.16 -9.68
CA GLY A 156 11.45 -16.89 -9.23
C GLY A 156 11.90 -15.45 -9.46
N LYS A 157 10.96 -14.50 -9.39
CA LYS A 157 11.19 -13.07 -9.63
C LYS A 157 10.87 -12.22 -8.39
N GLU A 158 11.05 -12.77 -7.20
CA GLU A 158 10.80 -12.08 -5.92
C GLU A 158 11.54 -10.74 -5.80
N HIS A 159 12.72 -10.61 -6.39
CA HIS A 159 13.45 -9.33 -6.39
C HIS A 159 12.79 -8.25 -7.25
N ILE A 160 11.98 -8.61 -8.26
CA ILE A 160 11.16 -7.62 -8.98
C ILE A 160 10.16 -6.98 -8.03
N TRP A 161 9.63 -7.75 -7.09
CA TRP A 161 8.72 -7.25 -6.06
C TRP A 161 9.33 -6.15 -5.19
N ASP A 162 10.63 -6.25 -4.87
CA ASP A 162 11.31 -5.21 -4.11
C ASP A 162 11.33 -3.87 -4.84
N TYR A 163 11.45 -3.88 -6.18
CA TYR A 163 11.33 -2.67 -6.99
C TYR A 163 9.91 -2.10 -6.99
N PHE A 164 8.89 -2.93 -7.09
CA PHE A 164 7.50 -2.47 -6.98
C PHE A 164 7.27 -1.69 -5.69
N ARG A 165 7.77 -2.18 -4.58
CA ARG A 165 7.63 -1.52 -3.27
C ARG A 165 8.18 -0.10 -3.24
N THR A 166 9.23 0.20 -3.98
CA THR A 166 9.82 1.54 -4.04
C THR A 166 9.06 2.51 -4.96
N LEU A 167 8.24 1.98 -5.87
CA LEU A 167 7.46 2.77 -6.83
C LEU A 167 6.01 3.00 -6.38
N ASP A 168 5.54 2.26 -5.37
CA ASP A 168 4.14 2.15 -5.01
C ASP A 168 3.57 3.31 -4.21
N CYS A 169 4.39 4.11 -3.52
CA CYS A 169 3.92 5.00 -2.46
C CYS A 169 2.82 5.98 -2.91
N ASP A 170 2.95 6.58 -4.11
CA ASP A 170 1.96 7.51 -4.63
C ASP A 170 0.75 6.77 -5.23
N MET A 171 1.02 5.69 -5.96
CA MET A 171 -0.03 4.90 -6.60
C MET A 171 -0.96 4.28 -5.55
N MET A 172 -0.42 3.76 -4.46
CA MET A 172 -1.22 3.18 -3.37
C MET A 172 -2.11 4.23 -2.68
N ARG A 173 -1.63 5.46 -2.46
CA ARG A 173 -2.44 6.56 -1.92
C ARG A 173 -3.56 6.96 -2.87
N VAL A 174 -3.28 7.03 -4.18
CA VAL A 174 -4.31 7.31 -5.19
C VAL A 174 -5.31 6.17 -5.30
N ASN A 175 -4.86 4.91 -5.27
CA ASN A 175 -5.76 3.76 -5.25
C ASN A 175 -6.67 3.79 -4.02
N TYR A 176 -6.13 4.10 -2.83
CA TYR A 176 -6.94 4.27 -1.64
C TYR A 176 -8.02 5.34 -1.85
N LEU A 177 -7.66 6.54 -2.34
CA LEU A 177 -8.61 7.60 -2.65
C LEU A 177 -9.69 7.14 -3.63
N GLN A 178 -9.30 6.44 -4.70
CA GLN A 178 -10.24 5.97 -5.70
C GLN A 178 -11.24 4.96 -5.12
N TYR A 179 -10.81 4.06 -4.25
CA TYR A 179 -11.68 3.06 -3.66
C TYR A 179 -12.54 3.63 -2.50
N SER A 180 -12.03 4.62 -1.75
CA SER A 180 -12.72 5.18 -0.58
C SER A 180 -13.65 6.34 -0.87
N THR A 181 -13.37 7.17 -1.89
CA THR A 181 -14.13 8.42 -2.13
C THR A 181 -15.13 8.32 -3.27
N PHE A 182 -14.91 7.46 -4.23
CA PHE A 182 -15.85 7.28 -5.32
C PHE A 182 -16.84 6.17 -5.00
N ASN A 183 -18.09 6.58 -4.75
CA ASN A 183 -19.25 5.71 -4.88
C ASN A 183 -19.35 5.33 -6.37
N PHE A 184 -18.50 4.40 -6.80
CA PHE A 184 -18.33 3.98 -8.20
C PHE A 184 -19.59 3.39 -8.82
N LYS A 185 -20.66 3.20 -8.01
CA LYS A 185 -21.99 2.80 -8.47
C LYS A 185 -22.61 3.74 -9.50
N VAL A 186 -22.08 4.96 -9.64
CA VAL A 186 -22.70 5.99 -10.49
C VAL A 186 -22.10 6.10 -11.88
N TYR A 187 -20.85 5.67 -12.12
CA TYR A 187 -20.15 5.99 -13.38
C TYR A 187 -19.81 4.82 -14.30
N MET A 188 -19.86 3.60 -13.84
CA MET A 188 -19.61 2.42 -14.67
C MET A 188 -20.79 1.46 -14.56
N SER A 189 -21.45 1.22 -15.68
CA SER A 189 -22.55 0.28 -15.81
C SER A 189 -22.28 -1.04 -15.08
N SER A 190 -23.02 -1.31 -14.02
CA SER A 190 -23.23 -2.58 -13.33
C SER A 190 -22.13 -3.19 -12.46
N LEU A 191 -20.85 -2.84 -12.63
CA LEU A 191 -19.76 -3.38 -11.81
C LEU A 191 -18.98 -2.24 -11.13
N THR A 192 -18.70 -2.34 -9.85
CA THR A 192 -17.77 -1.47 -9.16
C THR A 192 -16.35 -1.72 -9.68
N ARG A 193 -15.41 -0.79 -9.52
CA ARG A 193 -14.00 -1.02 -9.88
C ARG A 193 -13.43 -2.24 -9.16
N TRP A 194 -13.88 -2.46 -7.95
CA TRP A 194 -13.53 -3.62 -7.15
C TRP A 194 -14.01 -4.95 -7.80
N GLU A 195 -15.27 -4.99 -8.25
CA GLU A 195 -15.81 -6.14 -9.00
C GLU A 195 -15.04 -6.35 -10.32
N HIS A 196 -14.62 -5.28 -10.98
CA HIS A 196 -13.74 -5.36 -12.15
C HIS A 196 -12.40 -6.02 -11.82
N THR A 197 -11.74 -5.58 -10.77
CA THR A 197 -10.45 -6.17 -10.34
C THR A 197 -10.60 -7.66 -10.03
N GLN A 198 -11.71 -8.08 -9.40
CA GLN A 198 -11.98 -9.50 -9.15
C GLN A 198 -12.21 -10.29 -10.43
N VAL A 199 -12.96 -9.74 -11.39
CA VAL A 199 -13.18 -10.37 -12.70
C VAL A 199 -11.87 -10.51 -13.44
N GLU A 200 -11.04 -9.47 -13.49
CA GLU A 200 -9.72 -9.50 -14.13
C GLU A 200 -8.81 -10.54 -13.47
N THR A 201 -8.78 -10.58 -12.13
CA THR A 201 -8.02 -11.59 -11.38
C THR A 201 -8.53 -13.00 -11.66
N ARG A 202 -9.84 -13.20 -11.71
CA ARG A 202 -10.41 -14.52 -12.03
C ARG A 202 -10.09 -14.95 -13.45
N LEU A 203 -10.22 -14.05 -14.42
CA LEU A 203 -9.83 -14.32 -15.80
C LEU A 203 -8.35 -14.69 -15.93
N LEU A 204 -7.48 -14.04 -15.15
CA LEU A 204 -6.07 -14.40 -15.09
C LEU A 204 -5.90 -15.85 -14.60
N LEU A 205 -6.52 -16.21 -13.47
CA LEU A 205 -6.42 -17.55 -12.89
C LEU A 205 -6.99 -18.65 -13.78
N ASP A 206 -8.06 -18.37 -14.52
CA ASP A 206 -8.69 -19.34 -15.42
C ASP A 206 -7.88 -19.61 -16.71
N ASN A 207 -6.94 -18.70 -17.04
CA ASN A 207 -6.10 -18.79 -18.24
C ASN A 207 -4.63 -19.16 -17.96
N ILE A 208 -4.24 -19.38 -16.70
CA ILE A 208 -2.96 -19.94 -16.26
C ILE A 208 -3.14 -21.42 -15.90
#